data_27ada0cef4c0e2ef165bea0180b1daa3
#
_entry.id   27ada0cef4c0e2ef165bea0180b1daa3
#
_cell.length_a   1.000
_cell.length_b   1.000
_cell.length_c   1.000
_cell.angle_alpha   90.00
_cell.angle_beta   90.00
_cell.angle_gamma   90.00
#
_symmetry.space_group_name_H-M   'P 1'
#
loop_
_entity.id
_entity.type
_entity.pdbx_description
1 polymer ?
#
loop_
_entity_poly.entity_id
_entity_poly.type
_entity_poly.pdbx_seq_one_letter_code
_entity_poly.pdbx_strand_id
1 'polypeptide(L)'
;MTTLLPCYVLLDLETTGATPTQDRITEIGLIRYENGIEVGRWNTLINPEVSISPFIQRLTGITQGMVDHAPTFAQVCETLLQWLDQAVLCAHNVRFDYGFLKNEFKRIGVTFQKKL
;
A
#
# COMPACT_ATOMS: atom_id res chain seq x y z
N MET A 1 0.09 34.24 -11.82
CA MET A 1 0.85 33.02 -11.49
C MET A 1 -0.11 31.83 -11.40
N THR A 2 0.24 30.77 -12.06
CA THR A 2 -0.60 29.57 -12.03
C THR A 2 -0.23 28.73 -10.82
N THR A 3 -1.23 28.41 -10.00
CA THR A 3 -1.04 27.45 -8.92
C THR A 3 -1.21 26.04 -9.48
N LEU A 4 -0.17 25.23 -9.40
CA LEU A 4 -0.25 23.85 -9.81
C LEU A 4 -0.92 23.03 -8.70
N LEU A 5 -1.85 22.17 -9.09
CA LEU A 5 -2.41 21.20 -8.17
C LEU A 5 -1.33 20.17 -7.82
N PRO A 6 -1.29 19.72 -6.58
CA PRO A 6 -0.30 18.72 -6.20
C PRO A 6 -0.54 17.39 -6.91
N CYS A 7 0.53 16.61 -7.03
CA CYS A 7 0.40 15.20 -7.34
C CYS A 7 -0.05 14.49 -6.06
N TYR A 8 -1.03 13.61 -6.17
CA TYR A 8 -1.44 12.80 -5.03
C TYR A 8 -1.84 11.39 -5.45
N VAL A 9 -1.71 10.49 -4.51
CA VAL A 9 -2.07 9.09 -4.69
C VAL A 9 -3.14 8.74 -3.67
N LEU A 10 -4.27 8.21 -4.16
CA LEU A 10 -5.27 7.58 -3.31
C LEU A 10 -4.86 6.14 -3.11
N LEU A 11 -4.67 5.75 -1.86
CA LEU A 11 -4.17 4.44 -1.48
C LEU A 11 -5.23 3.68 -0.70
N ASP A 12 -5.34 2.39 -0.98
CA ASP A 12 -6.15 1.45 -0.21
C ASP A 12 -5.36 0.17 -0.01
N LEU A 13 -5.24 -0.26 1.25
CA LEU A 13 -4.50 -1.47 1.62
C LEU A 13 -5.45 -2.48 2.25
N GLU A 14 -5.21 -3.75 1.96
CA GLU A 14 -5.72 -4.85 2.77
C GLU A 14 -4.55 -5.46 3.54
N THR A 15 -4.82 -5.95 4.76
CA THR A 15 -3.80 -6.41 5.67
C THR A 15 -4.25 -7.66 6.41
N THR A 16 -3.30 -8.32 7.07
CA THR A 16 -3.60 -9.50 7.89
C THR A 16 -4.21 -9.17 9.25
N GLY A 17 -4.27 -7.89 9.61
CA GLY A 17 -4.82 -7.43 10.88
C GLY A 17 -4.60 -5.94 11.06
N ALA A 18 -4.78 -5.44 12.27
CA ALA A 18 -4.82 -4.00 12.55
C ALA A 18 -3.52 -3.43 13.14
N THR A 19 -2.52 -4.26 13.40
CA THR A 19 -1.29 -3.84 14.10
C THR A 19 -0.11 -3.76 13.13
N PRO A 20 0.32 -2.56 12.70
CA PRO A 20 1.36 -2.40 11.67
C PRO A 20 2.70 -3.05 12.01
N THR A 21 3.03 -3.19 13.30
CA THR A 21 4.28 -3.82 13.73
C THR A 21 4.23 -5.35 13.69
N GLN A 22 3.04 -5.94 13.65
CA GLN A 22 2.85 -7.40 13.68
C GLN A 22 2.21 -7.93 12.41
N ASP A 23 1.33 -7.15 11.82
CA ASP A 23 0.57 -7.58 10.66
C ASP A 23 1.24 -7.12 9.35
N ARG A 24 0.81 -7.72 8.26
CA ARG A 24 1.42 -7.54 6.96
C ARG A 24 0.37 -7.13 5.93
N ILE A 25 0.82 -6.48 4.87
CA ILE A 25 -0.03 -6.10 3.74
C ILE A 25 -0.32 -7.32 2.87
N THR A 26 -1.57 -7.47 2.43
CA THR A 26 -2.02 -8.51 1.52
C THR A 26 -2.45 -7.98 0.15
N GLU A 27 -2.78 -6.69 0.06
CA GLU A 27 -3.14 -6.07 -1.21
C GLU A 27 -2.80 -4.59 -1.17
N ILE A 28 -2.32 -4.08 -2.29
CA ILE A 28 -2.10 -2.64 -2.50
C ILE A 28 -2.96 -2.24 -3.69
N GLY A 29 -3.81 -1.22 -3.51
CA GLY A 29 -4.53 -0.56 -4.58
C GLY A 29 -4.23 0.93 -4.53
N LEU A 30 -3.97 1.54 -5.68
CA LEU A 30 -3.75 2.97 -5.72
C LEU A 30 -4.18 3.58 -7.05
N ILE A 31 -4.48 4.88 -6.99
CA ILE A 31 -4.77 5.71 -8.16
C ILE A 31 -3.95 6.98 -8.00
N ARG A 32 -3.19 7.32 -9.04
CA ARG A 32 -2.37 8.54 -9.05
C ARG A 32 -3.06 9.63 -9.84
N TYR A 33 -3.07 10.83 -9.27
CA TYR A 33 -3.61 12.05 -9.88
C TYR A 33 -2.52 13.11 -10.00
N GLU A 34 -2.48 13.78 -11.14
CA GLU A 34 -1.60 14.91 -11.38
C GLU A 34 -2.46 16.03 -11.99
N ASN A 35 -2.40 17.22 -11.37
CA ASN A 35 -3.20 18.37 -11.79
C ASN A 35 -4.70 18.04 -11.85
N GLY A 36 -5.19 17.22 -10.90
CA GLY A 36 -6.60 16.86 -10.81
C GLY A 36 -7.06 15.79 -11.80
N ILE A 37 -6.14 15.22 -12.58
CA ILE A 37 -6.46 14.22 -13.60
C ILE A 37 -5.86 12.89 -13.21
N GLU A 38 -6.64 11.81 -13.32
CA GLU A 38 -6.12 10.47 -13.10
C GLU A 38 -5.11 10.13 -14.20
N VAL A 39 -3.88 9.84 -13.81
CA VAL A 39 -2.80 9.49 -14.75
C VAL A 39 -2.50 8.00 -14.77
N GLY A 40 -3.00 7.24 -13.80
CA GLY A 40 -2.84 5.80 -13.77
C GLY A 40 -3.31 5.19 -12.47
N ARG A 41 -3.43 3.87 -12.49
CA ARG A 41 -3.78 3.10 -11.30
C ARG A 41 -3.05 1.77 -11.31
N TRP A 42 -2.87 1.22 -10.12
CA TRP A 42 -2.16 -0.03 -9.94
C TRP A 42 -2.79 -0.80 -8.78
N ASN A 43 -2.91 -2.09 -8.97
CA ASN A 43 -3.42 -2.97 -7.93
C ASN A 43 -2.63 -4.27 -7.96
N THR A 44 -2.23 -4.75 -6.80
CA THR A 44 -1.52 -6.02 -6.69
C THR A 44 -1.83 -6.71 -5.37
N LEU A 45 -1.99 -8.02 -5.42
CA LEU A 45 -1.94 -8.84 -4.23
C LEU A 45 -0.49 -8.93 -3.76
N ILE A 46 -0.29 -9.06 -2.46
CA ILE A 46 1.02 -9.18 -1.85
C ILE A 46 1.03 -10.47 -1.02
N ASN A 47 2.08 -11.27 -1.19
CA ASN A 47 2.33 -12.37 -0.28
C ASN A 47 2.81 -11.79 1.06
N PRO A 48 2.01 -11.91 2.14
CA PRO A 48 2.37 -11.30 3.41
C PRO A 48 3.44 -12.05 4.16
N GLU A 49 3.85 -13.23 3.66
CA GLU A 49 4.86 -14.09 4.29
C GLU A 49 4.48 -14.56 5.70
N VAL A 50 3.20 -14.44 6.04
CA VAL A 50 2.60 -14.93 7.29
C VAL A 50 1.24 -15.53 6.96
N SER A 51 0.72 -16.34 7.85
CA SER A 51 -0.62 -16.91 7.68
C SER A 51 -1.70 -15.86 7.87
N ILE A 52 -2.75 -15.94 7.06
CA ILE A 52 -3.94 -15.08 7.19
C ILE A 52 -4.99 -15.89 7.98
N SER A 53 -5.52 -15.30 9.06
CA SER A 53 -6.56 -15.97 9.85
C SER A 53 -7.82 -16.19 9.00
N PRO A 54 -8.60 -17.24 9.28
CA PRO A 54 -9.86 -17.46 8.56
C PRO A 54 -10.82 -16.27 8.65
N PHE A 55 -10.84 -15.59 9.80
CA PHE A 55 -11.67 -14.40 9.99
C PHE A 55 -11.28 -13.29 9.01
N ILE A 56 -9.99 -13.01 8.88
CA ILE A 56 -9.49 -11.95 7.96
C ILE A 56 -9.73 -12.37 6.52
N GLN A 57 -9.55 -13.64 6.17
CA GLN A 57 -9.84 -14.11 4.82
C GLN A 57 -11.31 -13.86 4.44
N ARG A 58 -12.23 -14.11 5.37
CA ARG A 58 -13.66 -13.83 5.14
C ARG A 58 -13.96 -12.34 5.06
N LEU A 59 -13.31 -11.54 5.93
CA LEU A 59 -13.53 -10.10 6.00
C LEU A 59 -13.05 -9.39 4.72
N THR A 60 -11.88 -9.75 4.22
CA THR A 60 -11.25 -9.09 3.08
C THR A 60 -11.59 -9.74 1.73
N GLY A 61 -12.02 -11.00 1.75
CA GLY A 61 -12.19 -11.78 0.52
C GLY A 61 -10.88 -12.30 -0.05
N ILE A 62 -9.75 -12.06 0.61
CA ILE A 62 -8.43 -12.49 0.16
C ILE A 62 -8.07 -13.78 0.90
N THR A 63 -7.91 -14.87 0.14
CA THR A 63 -7.59 -16.18 0.71
C THR A 63 -6.08 -16.41 0.77
N GLN A 64 -5.66 -17.34 1.62
CA GLN A 64 -4.27 -17.74 1.70
C GLN A 64 -3.74 -18.19 0.34
N GLY A 65 -4.52 -18.99 -0.40
CA GLY A 65 -4.10 -19.46 -1.72
C GLY A 65 -3.88 -18.34 -2.73
N MET A 66 -4.65 -17.26 -2.64
CA MET A 66 -4.49 -16.12 -3.54
C MET A 66 -3.15 -15.41 -3.35
N VAL A 67 -2.68 -15.30 -2.11
CA VAL A 67 -1.45 -14.56 -1.80
C VAL A 67 -0.20 -15.43 -1.81
N ASP A 68 -0.34 -16.75 -1.70
CA ASP A 68 0.81 -17.67 -1.70
C ASP A 68 1.63 -17.58 -3.01
N HIS A 69 0.99 -17.21 -4.11
CA HIS A 69 1.61 -17.06 -5.42
C HIS A 69 1.81 -15.59 -5.82
N ALA A 70 1.49 -14.66 -4.92
CA ALA A 70 1.66 -13.24 -5.17
C ALA A 70 3.11 -12.81 -4.88
N PRO A 71 3.54 -11.66 -5.42
CA PRO A 71 4.86 -11.11 -5.08
C PRO A 71 4.90 -10.67 -3.63
N THR A 72 6.08 -10.70 -3.03
CA THR A 72 6.31 -10.14 -1.70
C THR A 72 6.40 -8.62 -1.78
N PHE A 73 6.30 -7.97 -0.62
CA PHE A 73 6.47 -6.51 -0.57
C PHE A 73 7.84 -6.09 -1.12
N ALA A 74 8.90 -6.83 -0.77
CA ALA A 74 10.25 -6.55 -1.26
C ALA A 74 10.33 -6.57 -2.79
N GLN A 75 9.58 -7.45 -3.43
CA GLN A 75 9.58 -7.57 -4.89
C GLN A 75 8.86 -6.44 -5.61
N VAL A 76 7.91 -5.77 -4.94
CA VAL A 76 7.14 -4.69 -5.55
C VAL A 76 7.53 -3.30 -5.05
N CYS A 77 8.45 -3.21 -4.09
CA CYS A 77 8.75 -1.95 -3.41
C CYS A 77 9.22 -0.85 -4.36
N GLU A 78 10.04 -1.15 -5.37
CA GLU A 78 10.48 -0.14 -6.32
C GLU A 78 9.34 0.38 -7.17
N THR A 79 8.47 -0.50 -7.64
CA THR A 79 7.28 -0.11 -8.39
C THR A 79 6.39 0.79 -7.56
N LEU A 80 6.17 0.42 -6.28
CA LEU A 80 5.38 1.24 -5.38
C LEU A 80 6.02 2.62 -5.17
N LEU A 81 7.33 2.68 -4.94
CA LEU A 81 8.03 3.96 -4.78
C LEU A 81 7.90 4.85 -6.01
N GLN A 82 7.93 4.28 -7.21
CA GLN A 82 7.72 5.03 -8.45
C GLN A 82 6.31 5.63 -8.50
N TRP A 83 5.30 4.86 -8.12
CA TRP A 83 3.92 5.36 -8.07
C TRP A 83 3.72 6.48 -7.04
N LEU A 84 4.48 6.45 -5.95
CA LEU A 84 4.36 7.42 -4.86
C LEU A 84 5.28 8.63 -5.02
N ASP A 85 6.17 8.63 -6.02
CA ASP A 85 7.19 9.67 -6.16
C ASP A 85 6.57 11.06 -6.28
N GLN A 86 7.03 11.98 -5.43
CA GLN A 86 6.60 13.38 -5.38
C GLN A 86 5.09 13.57 -5.19
N ALA A 87 4.39 12.57 -4.70
CA ALA A 87 2.96 12.64 -4.46
C ALA A 87 2.63 12.74 -2.97
N VAL A 88 1.57 13.46 -2.66
CA VAL A 88 0.96 13.45 -1.33
C VAL A 88 0.15 12.17 -1.19
N LEU A 89 0.32 11.48 -0.07
CA LEU A 89 -0.40 10.24 0.20
C LEU A 89 -1.76 10.54 0.80
N CYS A 90 -2.81 10.00 0.18
CA CYS A 90 -4.19 10.13 0.64
C CYS A 90 -4.80 8.74 0.81
N ALA A 91 -5.60 8.55 1.84
CA ALA A 91 -6.31 7.30 2.10
C ALA A 91 -7.51 7.58 2.99
N HIS A 92 -8.43 6.63 3.09
CA HIS A 92 -9.59 6.75 3.98
C HIS A 92 -9.14 6.92 5.44
N ASN A 93 -8.13 6.16 5.88
CA ASN A 93 -7.49 6.32 7.17
C ASN A 93 -5.99 6.34 6.96
N VAL A 94 -5.45 7.49 6.54
CA VAL A 94 -4.08 7.59 6.05
C VAL A 94 -3.04 7.23 7.11
N ARG A 95 -3.31 7.47 8.38
CA ARG A 95 -2.37 7.09 9.45
C ARG A 95 -2.21 5.58 9.55
N PHE A 96 -3.30 4.84 9.36
CA PHE A 96 -3.28 3.38 9.34
C PHE A 96 -2.45 2.88 8.16
N ASP A 97 -2.78 3.34 6.95
CA ASP A 97 -2.09 2.93 5.73
C ASP A 97 -0.62 3.31 5.76
N TYR A 98 -0.31 4.53 6.18
CA TYR A 98 1.06 5.00 6.30
C TYR A 98 1.87 4.16 7.31
N GLY A 99 1.26 3.82 8.44
CA GLY A 99 1.90 2.97 9.44
C GLY A 99 2.29 1.61 8.89
N PHE A 100 1.40 0.99 8.10
CA PHE A 100 1.71 -0.28 7.43
C PHE A 100 2.83 -0.14 6.41
N LEU A 101 2.79 0.89 5.58
CA LEU A 101 3.86 1.14 4.60
C LEU A 101 5.20 1.35 5.30
N LYS A 102 5.25 2.18 6.34
CA LYS A 102 6.50 2.43 7.07
C LYS A 102 7.10 1.15 7.62
N ASN A 103 6.27 0.29 8.21
CA ASN A 103 6.76 -0.96 8.78
C ASN A 103 7.20 -1.95 7.71
N GLU A 104 6.48 -2.05 6.60
CA GLU A 104 6.89 -2.92 5.50
C GLU A 104 8.24 -2.48 4.92
N PHE A 105 8.41 -1.19 4.65
CA PHE A 105 9.69 -0.66 4.16
C PHE A 105 10.81 -0.87 5.18
N LYS A 106 10.52 -0.64 6.47
CA LYS A 106 11.51 -0.83 7.52
C LYS A 106 12.04 -2.27 7.56
N ARG A 107 11.15 -3.26 7.35
CA ARG A 107 11.54 -4.68 7.33
C ARG A 107 12.53 -5.00 6.22
N ILE A 108 12.53 -4.25 5.14
CA ILE A 108 13.47 -4.45 4.02
C ILE A 108 14.59 -3.40 4.03
N GLY A 109 14.78 -2.70 5.16
CA GLY A 109 15.90 -1.78 5.34
C GLY A 109 15.71 -0.40 4.71
N VAL A 110 14.49 -0.01 4.38
CA VAL A 110 14.20 1.29 3.77
C VAL A 110 13.48 2.19 4.77
N THR A 111 13.98 3.41 4.93
CA THR A 111 13.29 4.45 5.68
C THR A 111 12.29 5.13 4.75
N PHE A 112 11.00 5.01 5.07
CA PHE A 112 9.93 5.58 4.26
C PHE A 112 9.29 6.75 5.00
N GLN A 113 9.31 7.91 4.36
CA GLN A 113 8.63 9.11 4.85
C GLN A 113 7.86 9.72 3.70
N LYS A 114 6.64 10.14 3.98
CA LYS A 114 5.77 10.70 2.96
C LYS A 114 4.95 11.84 3.55
N LYS A 115 4.71 12.83 2.71
CA LYS A 115 3.77 13.89 3.05
C LYS A 115 2.35 13.34 2.95
N LEU A 116 1.58 13.58 3.98
CA LEU A 116 0.20 13.12 4.09
C LEU A 116 -0.79 14.25 3.85
#